data_15b57651de24aac8e7298728fb2c0f50
#
_entry.id   15b57651de24aac8e7298728fb2c0f50
#
_cell.length_a   1.000
_cell.length_b   1.000
_cell.length_c   1.000
_cell.angle_alpha   90.00
_cell.angle_beta   90.00
_cell.angle_gamma   90.00
#
_symmetry.space_group_name_H-M   'P 1'
#
loop_
_entity.id
_entity.type
_entity.pdbx_description
1 polymer ?
#
loop_
_entity_poly.entity_id
_entity_poly.type
_entity_poly.pdbx_seq_one_letter_code
_entity_poly.pdbx_strand_id
1 'polypeptide(L)'
;KLSRLCRDNADALYASIEYCSAHQIGCFRVNSQILPLKTHPECGYRMEELPDGEAIVERFKQCGEWARKQKVRTCFHPDQFVVLNSPRADVVDKSIEELEYQSEVAEWVNADVVNIHGGGAYGDKRKALNDFARNLDRLSPRVRTRLTVENDDKIFTPADLLPLCKATDIPLVYDVHHHRCLPDDLTVEQATKQAIATWSREPMFHLSSPLEGWEGPKPERHHDYIDVSDFPD
;
A
#
# COMPACT_ATOMS: atom_id res chain seq x y z
N LYS A 1 13.43 24.28 -7.69
CA LYS A 1 12.91 23.24 -8.59
C LYS A 1 12.13 22.20 -7.82
N LEU A 2 12.67 21.66 -6.71
CA LEU A 2 12.02 20.61 -5.90
C LEU A 2 10.68 21.07 -5.32
N SER A 3 10.61 22.24 -4.66
CA SER A 3 9.36 22.80 -4.12
C SER A 3 8.26 22.92 -5.21
N ARG A 4 8.66 23.31 -6.43
CA ARG A 4 7.71 23.36 -7.53
C ARG A 4 7.15 21.97 -7.88
N LEU A 5 8.01 20.94 -7.98
CA LEU A 5 7.55 19.58 -8.25
C LEU A 5 6.60 19.07 -7.16
N CYS A 6 6.92 19.30 -5.89
CA CYS A 6 6.03 18.91 -4.78
C CYS A 6 4.66 19.60 -4.87
N ARG A 7 4.65 20.88 -5.26
CA ARG A 7 3.40 21.63 -5.45
C ARG A 7 2.61 21.11 -6.65
N ASP A 8 3.29 20.95 -7.80
CA ASP A 8 2.68 20.41 -9.02
C ASP A 8 2.07 19.01 -8.74
N ASN A 9 2.73 18.17 -7.93
CA ASN A 9 2.21 16.86 -7.51
C ASN A 9 0.98 16.97 -6.59
N ALA A 10 0.95 17.94 -5.68
CA ALA A 10 -0.22 18.19 -4.85
C ALA A 10 -1.43 18.66 -5.68
N ASP A 11 -1.19 19.54 -6.65
CA ASP A 11 -2.24 20.00 -7.57
C ASP A 11 -2.73 18.88 -8.48
N ALA A 12 -1.84 18.01 -8.96
CA ALA A 12 -2.19 16.83 -9.73
C ALA A 12 -3.03 15.83 -8.89
N LEU A 13 -2.68 15.63 -7.61
CA LEU A 13 -3.48 14.80 -6.70
C LEU A 13 -4.88 15.38 -6.52
N TYR A 14 -5.00 16.68 -6.31
CA TYR A 14 -6.30 17.34 -6.18
C TYR A 14 -7.16 17.10 -7.43
N ALA A 15 -6.61 17.33 -8.62
CA ALA A 15 -7.30 17.10 -9.90
C ALA A 15 -7.68 15.61 -10.09
N SER A 16 -6.82 14.67 -9.64
CA SER A 16 -7.12 13.23 -9.69
C SER A 16 -8.31 12.86 -8.80
N ILE A 17 -8.41 13.45 -7.61
CA ILE A 17 -9.54 13.23 -6.71
C ILE A 17 -10.83 13.83 -7.30
N GLU A 18 -10.76 15.01 -7.94
CA GLU A 18 -11.90 15.58 -8.67
C GLU A 18 -12.36 14.66 -9.80
N TYR A 19 -11.43 14.12 -10.57
CA TYR A 19 -11.73 13.16 -11.62
C TYR A 19 -12.40 11.90 -11.07
N CYS A 20 -11.85 11.32 -9.99
CA CYS A 20 -12.45 10.15 -9.34
C CYS A 20 -13.89 10.42 -8.91
N SER A 21 -14.13 11.55 -8.24
CA SER A 21 -15.48 11.94 -7.82
C SER A 21 -16.44 12.09 -9.00
N ALA A 22 -16.01 12.77 -10.07
CA ALA A 22 -16.84 12.98 -11.26
C ALA A 22 -17.18 11.68 -12.01
N HIS A 23 -16.36 10.63 -11.86
CA HIS A 23 -16.52 9.34 -12.53
C HIS A 23 -16.95 8.21 -11.58
N GLN A 24 -17.40 8.54 -10.35
CA GLN A 24 -17.88 7.57 -9.36
C GLN A 24 -16.81 6.53 -8.95
N ILE A 25 -15.54 6.92 -8.99
CA ILE A 25 -14.42 6.10 -8.51
C ILE A 25 -14.25 6.37 -7.02
N GLY A 26 -14.54 5.38 -6.18
CA GLY A 26 -14.57 5.52 -4.72
C GLY A 26 -13.22 5.40 -4.02
N CYS A 27 -12.15 4.99 -4.73
CA CYS A 27 -10.81 4.84 -4.15
C CYS A 27 -9.74 5.31 -5.11
N PHE A 28 -8.69 5.95 -4.57
CA PHE A 28 -7.53 6.42 -5.33
C PHE A 28 -6.23 6.06 -4.63
N ARG A 29 -5.35 5.33 -5.33
CA ARG A 29 -4.00 5.04 -4.88
C ARG A 29 -3.08 6.20 -5.18
N VAL A 30 -2.60 6.86 -4.13
CA VAL A 30 -1.63 7.95 -4.23
C VAL A 30 -0.27 7.40 -4.61
N ASN A 31 0.41 8.08 -5.53
CA ASN A 31 1.75 7.68 -5.94
C ASN A 31 2.72 7.73 -4.73
N SER A 32 3.44 6.63 -4.49
CA SER A 32 4.37 6.52 -3.37
C SER A 32 5.56 7.50 -3.45
N GLN A 33 5.89 8.01 -4.64
CA GLN A 33 6.93 9.01 -4.84
C GLN A 33 6.35 10.43 -5.02
N ILE A 34 5.23 10.73 -4.37
CA ILE A 34 4.53 12.01 -4.52
C ILE A 34 5.37 13.20 -4.05
N LEU A 35 6.29 12.99 -3.11
CA LEU A 35 7.37 13.92 -2.76
C LEU A 35 8.71 13.36 -3.29
N PRO A 36 9.16 13.80 -4.46
CA PRO A 36 10.35 13.24 -5.10
C PRO A 36 11.59 13.34 -4.23
N LEU A 37 12.38 12.27 -4.17
CA LEU A 37 13.66 12.21 -3.44
C LEU A 37 13.56 12.40 -1.93
N LYS A 38 12.37 12.29 -1.32
CA LYS A 38 12.14 12.61 0.10
C LYS A 38 13.07 11.84 1.04
N THR A 39 13.30 10.55 0.75
CA THR A 39 14.13 9.63 1.55
C THR A 39 15.51 9.36 0.92
N HIS A 40 15.92 10.17 -0.09
CA HIS A 40 17.19 9.94 -0.76
C HIS A 40 18.38 10.24 0.19
N PRO A 41 19.38 9.33 0.30
CA PRO A 41 20.44 9.45 1.32
C PRO A 41 21.31 10.71 1.22
N GLU A 42 21.47 11.30 0.01
CA GLU A 42 22.31 12.46 -0.21
C GLU A 42 21.54 13.77 -0.37
N CYS A 43 20.29 13.70 -0.84
CA CYS A 43 19.49 14.88 -1.16
C CYS A 43 18.05 14.79 -0.62
N GLY A 44 17.79 13.88 0.31
CA GLY A 44 16.56 13.84 1.09
C GLY A 44 16.38 15.16 1.84
N TYR A 45 15.13 15.46 2.17
CA TYR A 45 14.78 16.77 2.77
C TYR A 45 13.61 16.66 3.73
N ARG A 46 13.52 17.62 4.61
CA ARG A 46 12.34 17.87 5.43
C ARG A 46 11.50 18.97 4.80
N MET A 47 10.20 18.96 5.03
CA MET A 47 9.32 19.97 4.41
C MET A 47 9.67 21.38 4.87
N GLU A 48 10.12 21.53 6.10
CA GLU A 48 10.54 22.82 6.68
C GLU A 48 11.79 23.41 6.00
N GLU A 49 12.56 22.60 5.30
CA GLU A 49 13.75 23.03 4.56
C GLU A 49 13.41 23.58 3.17
N LEU A 50 12.18 23.35 2.70
CA LEU A 50 11.72 23.89 1.43
C LEU A 50 11.17 25.31 1.62
N PRO A 51 11.47 26.24 0.69
CA PRO A 51 10.99 27.62 0.77
C PRO A 51 9.47 27.75 0.95
N ASP A 52 8.70 26.83 0.35
CA ASP A 52 7.23 26.84 0.39
C ASP A 52 6.68 25.60 1.12
N GLY A 53 7.46 24.98 2.01
CA GLY A 53 7.13 23.69 2.62
C GLY A 53 5.79 23.68 3.33
N GLU A 54 5.48 24.68 4.14
CA GLU A 54 4.19 24.80 4.82
C GLU A 54 3.01 24.91 3.84
N ALA A 55 3.16 25.70 2.79
CA ALA A 55 2.12 25.85 1.77
C ALA A 55 1.89 24.55 0.97
N ILE A 56 2.94 23.77 0.73
CA ILE A 56 2.84 22.47 0.08
C ILE A 56 2.10 21.47 0.99
N VAL A 57 2.45 21.39 2.27
CA VAL A 57 1.76 20.54 3.27
C VAL A 57 0.28 20.92 3.35
N GLU A 58 -0.01 22.22 3.42
CA GLU A 58 -1.39 22.70 3.46
C GLU A 58 -2.17 22.31 2.20
N ARG A 59 -1.52 22.34 1.03
CA ARG A 59 -2.16 21.90 -0.22
C ARG A 59 -2.48 20.41 -0.20
N PHE A 60 -1.61 19.56 0.34
CA PHE A 60 -1.90 18.13 0.54
C PHE A 60 -3.05 17.91 1.54
N LYS A 61 -3.13 18.68 2.62
CA LYS A 61 -4.26 18.61 3.55
C LYS A 61 -5.58 18.96 2.87
N GLN A 62 -5.59 19.98 2.01
CA GLN A 62 -6.76 20.31 1.19
C GLN A 62 -7.16 19.15 0.27
N CYS A 63 -6.20 18.40 -0.31
CA CYS A 63 -6.50 17.19 -1.07
C CYS A 63 -7.23 16.15 -0.19
N GLY A 64 -6.76 15.93 1.04
CA GLY A 64 -7.38 14.99 1.98
C GLY A 64 -8.78 15.40 2.41
N GLU A 65 -9.00 16.69 2.68
CA GLU A 65 -10.32 17.25 3.01
C GLU A 65 -11.28 17.09 1.83
N TRP A 66 -10.80 17.37 0.62
CA TRP A 66 -11.58 17.21 -0.60
C TRP A 66 -11.94 15.75 -0.85
N ALA A 67 -10.98 14.83 -0.75
CA ALA A 67 -11.20 13.39 -0.89
C ALA A 67 -12.31 12.90 0.07
N ARG A 68 -12.23 13.28 1.35
CA ARG A 68 -13.25 12.95 2.35
C ARG A 68 -14.63 13.52 2.00
N LYS A 69 -14.68 14.79 1.58
CA LYS A 69 -15.94 15.45 1.17
C LYS A 69 -16.58 14.74 -0.03
N GLN A 70 -15.76 14.28 -0.97
CA GLN A 70 -16.20 13.57 -2.17
C GLN A 70 -16.39 12.06 -1.95
N LYS A 71 -16.11 11.55 -0.76
CA LYS A 71 -16.14 10.11 -0.42
C LYS A 71 -15.21 9.28 -1.31
N VAL A 72 -14.06 9.83 -1.69
CA VAL A 72 -12.98 9.12 -2.36
C VAL A 72 -11.97 8.69 -1.29
N ARG A 73 -11.86 7.39 -1.06
CA ARG A 73 -10.86 6.83 -0.16
C ARG A 73 -9.47 6.94 -0.78
N THR A 74 -8.49 7.37 -0.04
CA THR A 74 -7.10 7.41 -0.49
C THR A 74 -6.27 6.35 0.21
N CYS A 75 -5.32 5.76 -0.49
CA CYS A 75 -4.39 4.78 0.05
C CYS A 75 -3.00 4.95 -0.57
N PHE A 76 -1.99 4.35 0.08
CA PHE A 76 -0.64 4.22 -0.44
C PHE A 76 -0.29 2.74 -0.63
N HIS A 77 0.59 2.50 -1.58
CA HIS A 77 1.21 1.21 -1.78
C HIS A 77 2.68 1.42 -2.15
N PRO A 78 3.59 1.41 -1.17
CA PRO A 78 5.01 1.49 -1.39
C PRO A 78 5.52 0.49 -2.43
N ASP A 79 6.68 0.78 -2.98
CA ASP A 79 7.37 -0.11 -3.90
C ASP A 79 7.63 -1.49 -3.24
N GLN A 80 7.66 -2.55 -4.04
CA GLN A 80 7.91 -3.92 -3.60
C GLN A 80 9.23 -4.14 -2.84
N PHE A 81 10.15 -3.17 -2.90
CA PHE A 81 11.41 -3.20 -2.16
C PHE A 81 11.28 -2.70 -0.72
N VAL A 82 10.14 -2.13 -0.33
CA VAL A 82 9.82 -1.76 1.05
C VAL A 82 9.38 -3.01 1.79
N VAL A 83 10.29 -3.61 2.55
CA VAL A 83 10.10 -4.90 3.21
C VAL A 83 10.55 -4.85 4.68
N LEU A 84 9.77 -5.45 5.56
CA LEU A 84 10.05 -5.49 7.01
C LEU A 84 10.76 -6.78 7.45
N ASN A 85 10.95 -7.75 6.55
CA ASN A 85 11.49 -9.07 6.89
C ASN A 85 12.84 -9.38 6.25
N SER A 86 13.51 -8.37 5.66
CA SER A 86 14.83 -8.57 5.08
C SER A 86 15.83 -9.05 6.15
N PRO A 87 16.71 -10.03 5.84
CA PRO A 87 17.82 -10.40 6.72
C PRO A 87 18.89 -9.31 6.80
N ARG A 88 18.85 -8.31 5.94
CA ARG A 88 19.73 -7.15 5.92
C ARG A 88 19.11 -6.00 6.73
N ALA A 89 19.74 -5.63 7.83
CA ALA A 89 19.25 -4.55 8.70
C ALA A 89 19.14 -3.21 7.98
N ASP A 90 20.11 -2.88 7.11
CA ASP A 90 20.10 -1.64 6.32
C ASP A 90 18.90 -1.53 5.35
N VAL A 91 18.41 -2.66 4.84
CA VAL A 91 17.20 -2.71 4.01
C VAL A 91 15.96 -2.45 4.85
N VAL A 92 15.88 -3.05 6.04
CA VAL A 92 14.76 -2.83 6.97
C VAL A 92 14.75 -1.37 7.44
N ASP A 93 15.91 -0.80 7.78
CA ASP A 93 16.02 0.60 8.22
C ASP A 93 15.50 1.57 7.15
N LYS A 94 15.91 1.38 5.89
CA LYS A 94 15.40 2.17 4.75
C LYS A 94 13.91 1.96 4.50
N SER A 95 13.42 0.73 4.69
CA SER A 95 11.99 0.44 4.56
C SER A 95 11.17 1.16 5.62
N ILE A 96 11.67 1.21 6.85
CA ILE A 96 11.02 1.97 7.93
C ILE A 96 11.02 3.47 7.61
N GLU A 97 12.14 4.03 7.14
CA GLU A 97 12.22 5.43 6.73
C GLU A 97 11.20 5.76 5.62
N GLU A 98 11.07 4.88 4.63
CA GLU A 98 10.09 5.04 3.55
C GLU A 98 8.65 4.96 4.06
N LEU A 99 8.35 4.04 4.98
CA LEU A 99 7.04 3.91 5.61
C LEU A 99 6.69 5.13 6.46
N GLU A 100 7.65 5.70 7.21
CA GLU A 100 7.45 6.92 7.96
C GLU A 100 7.11 8.09 7.04
N TYR A 101 7.86 8.26 5.96
CA TYR A 101 7.58 9.28 4.95
C TYR A 101 6.17 9.12 4.34
N GLN A 102 5.84 7.93 3.84
CA GLN A 102 4.54 7.75 3.20
C GLN A 102 3.38 7.88 4.20
N SER A 103 3.58 7.46 5.45
CA SER A 103 2.58 7.66 6.48
C SER A 103 2.43 9.11 6.93
N GLU A 104 3.49 9.91 6.85
CA GLU A 104 3.42 11.37 7.05
C GLU A 104 2.51 12.02 5.99
N VAL A 105 2.73 11.70 4.72
CA VAL A 105 1.87 12.20 3.64
C VAL A 105 0.45 11.62 3.75
N ALA A 106 0.31 10.36 4.14
CA ALA A 106 -0.98 9.72 4.37
C ALA A 106 -1.82 10.48 5.43
N GLU A 107 -1.19 11.01 6.47
CA GLU A 107 -1.90 11.90 7.43
C GLU A 107 -2.44 13.15 6.75
N TRP A 108 -1.63 13.81 5.92
CA TRP A 108 -2.07 15.04 5.24
C TRP A 108 -3.23 14.79 4.29
N VAL A 109 -3.16 13.70 3.52
CA VAL A 109 -4.19 13.37 2.52
C VAL A 109 -5.33 12.50 3.07
N ASN A 110 -5.36 12.29 4.40
CA ASN A 110 -6.37 11.49 5.08
C ASN A 110 -6.48 10.03 4.58
N ALA A 111 -5.34 9.46 4.13
CA ALA A 111 -5.27 8.06 3.77
C ALA A 111 -5.19 7.18 5.02
N ASP A 112 -5.97 6.13 5.07
CA ASP A 112 -6.04 5.19 6.21
C ASP A 112 -5.32 3.87 5.95
N VAL A 113 -4.76 3.68 4.75
CA VAL A 113 -4.04 2.48 4.33
C VAL A 113 -2.69 2.83 3.73
N VAL A 114 -1.64 2.20 4.24
CA VAL A 114 -0.32 2.06 3.62
C VAL A 114 -0.07 0.57 3.48
N ASN A 115 -0.22 0.06 2.27
CA ASN A 115 -0.21 -1.37 1.98
C ASN A 115 1.16 -1.84 1.52
N ILE A 116 1.69 -2.92 2.10
CA ILE A 116 2.95 -3.53 1.66
C ILE A 116 2.79 -5.04 1.48
N HIS A 117 3.64 -5.64 0.65
CA HIS A 117 3.71 -7.09 0.55
C HIS A 117 4.42 -7.73 1.75
N GLY A 118 4.23 -9.04 1.95
CA GLY A 118 4.89 -9.80 3.00
C GLY A 118 6.42 -9.87 2.87
N GLY A 119 6.98 -9.45 1.72
CA GLY A 119 8.41 -9.43 1.45
C GLY A 119 8.96 -10.80 0.98
N GLY A 120 10.23 -11.09 1.27
CA GLY A 120 10.88 -12.32 0.82
C GLY A 120 10.82 -13.45 1.85
N ALA A 121 10.86 -14.71 1.40
CA ALA A 121 10.95 -15.88 2.29
C ALA A 121 12.37 -16.15 2.82
N TYR A 122 13.38 -15.75 2.07
CA TYR A 122 14.82 -15.92 2.41
C TYR A 122 15.19 -17.35 2.87
N GLY A 123 14.53 -18.36 2.29
CA GLY A 123 14.74 -19.77 2.60
C GLY A 123 13.88 -20.33 3.75
N ASP A 124 13.22 -19.49 4.55
CA ASP A 124 12.35 -19.91 5.64
C ASP A 124 11.19 -18.89 5.81
N LYS A 125 10.01 -19.21 5.27
CA LYS A 125 8.81 -18.37 5.35
C LYS A 125 8.42 -18.03 6.79
N ARG A 126 8.47 -18.99 7.67
CA ARG A 126 8.07 -18.80 9.09
C ARG A 126 9.00 -17.84 9.79
N LYS A 127 10.32 -18.00 9.59
CA LYS A 127 11.30 -17.07 10.13
C LYS A 127 11.10 -15.69 9.57
N ALA A 128 10.89 -15.56 8.26
CA ALA A 128 10.66 -14.28 7.61
C ALA A 128 9.43 -13.54 8.16
N LEU A 129 8.30 -14.24 8.40
CA LEU A 129 7.11 -13.65 9.01
C LEU A 129 7.33 -13.27 10.48
N ASN A 130 8.13 -14.05 11.22
CA ASN A 130 8.53 -13.68 12.59
C ASN A 130 9.43 -12.43 12.60
N ASP A 131 10.34 -12.30 11.63
CA ASP A 131 11.18 -11.11 11.46
C ASP A 131 10.32 -9.90 11.09
N PHE A 132 9.33 -10.07 10.22
CA PHE A 132 8.32 -9.04 9.91
C PHE A 132 7.62 -8.58 11.19
N ALA A 133 7.03 -9.50 11.97
CA ALA A 133 6.32 -9.19 13.21
C ALA A 133 7.20 -8.42 14.18
N ARG A 134 8.45 -8.84 14.37
CA ARG A 134 9.41 -8.17 15.28
C ARG A 134 9.73 -6.74 14.83
N ASN A 135 9.88 -6.49 13.52
CA ASN A 135 10.19 -5.16 13.02
C ASN A 135 8.97 -4.21 13.07
N LEU A 136 7.76 -4.71 13.27
CA LEU A 136 6.59 -3.85 13.53
C LEU A 136 6.74 -3.02 14.80
N ASP A 137 7.45 -3.54 15.82
CA ASP A 137 7.67 -2.82 17.08
C ASP A 137 8.58 -1.59 16.92
N ARG A 138 9.26 -1.49 15.78
CA ARG A 138 10.13 -0.35 15.42
C ARG A 138 9.38 0.78 14.72
N LEU A 139 8.14 0.53 14.29
CA LEU A 139 7.33 1.50 13.55
C LEU A 139 6.66 2.48 14.52
N SER A 140 6.56 3.73 14.11
CA SER A 140 5.80 4.73 14.83
C SER A 140 4.31 4.40 14.87
N PRO A 141 3.54 4.95 15.83
CA PRO A 141 2.08 4.82 15.83
C PRO A 141 1.43 5.31 14.54
N ARG A 142 2.01 6.33 13.89
CA ARG A 142 1.57 6.86 12.59
C ARG A 142 1.56 5.78 11.52
N VAL A 143 2.63 5.01 11.41
CA VAL A 143 2.74 3.90 10.47
C VAL A 143 1.83 2.74 10.90
N ARG A 144 1.93 2.30 12.15
CA ARG A 144 1.20 1.14 12.68
C ARG A 144 -0.31 1.21 12.48
N THR A 145 -0.89 2.38 12.63
CA THR A 145 -2.35 2.57 12.49
C THR A 145 -2.84 2.50 11.04
N ARG A 146 -1.93 2.61 10.06
CA ARG A 146 -2.25 2.60 8.62
C ARG A 146 -1.73 1.39 7.89
N LEU A 147 -0.73 0.71 8.45
CA LEU A 147 -0.08 -0.41 7.80
C LEU A 147 -1.06 -1.56 7.56
N THR A 148 -0.97 -2.12 6.36
CA THR A 148 -1.63 -3.36 5.97
C THR A 148 -0.62 -4.25 5.25
N VAL A 149 -0.90 -5.54 5.19
CA VAL A 149 -0.08 -6.50 4.45
C VAL A 149 -0.91 -7.16 3.36
N GLU A 150 -0.30 -7.42 2.21
CA GLU A 150 -0.94 -8.03 1.05
C GLU A 150 -0.28 -9.37 0.71
N ASN A 151 -1.09 -10.35 0.31
CA ASN A 151 -0.60 -11.57 -0.30
C ASN A 151 -0.02 -11.29 -1.70
N ASP A 152 0.96 -12.08 -2.09
CA ASP A 152 1.64 -11.91 -3.38
C ASP A 152 1.49 -13.15 -4.28
N ASP A 153 1.92 -13.00 -5.53
CA ASP A 153 1.83 -14.01 -6.58
C ASP A 153 2.97 -15.05 -6.56
N LYS A 154 3.91 -14.99 -5.60
CA LYS A 154 5.15 -15.81 -5.64
C LYS A 154 5.53 -16.44 -4.32
N ILE A 155 5.27 -15.76 -3.19
CA ILE A 155 5.86 -16.14 -1.91
C ILE A 155 4.79 -16.36 -0.83
N PHE A 156 4.02 -15.33 -0.49
CA PHE A 156 3.10 -15.38 0.65
C PHE A 156 1.64 -15.41 0.21
N THR A 157 1.01 -16.54 0.44
CA THR A 157 -0.41 -16.74 0.20
C THR A 157 -1.26 -16.11 1.33
N PRO A 158 -2.60 -16.00 1.17
CA PRO A 158 -3.48 -15.62 2.26
C PRO A 158 -3.33 -16.52 3.50
N ALA A 159 -3.21 -17.82 3.33
CA ALA A 159 -3.04 -18.78 4.44
C ALA A 159 -1.72 -18.54 5.20
N ASP A 160 -0.65 -18.11 4.53
CA ASP A 160 0.62 -17.75 5.16
C ASP A 160 0.49 -16.47 6.02
N LEU A 161 -0.25 -15.45 5.54
CA LEU A 161 -0.32 -14.13 6.17
C LEU A 161 -1.39 -14.00 7.26
N LEU A 162 -2.49 -14.72 7.17
CA LEU A 162 -3.59 -14.65 8.15
C LEU A 162 -3.14 -14.88 9.60
N PRO A 163 -2.25 -15.84 9.92
CA PRO A 163 -1.69 -15.99 11.26
C PRO A 163 -0.91 -14.77 11.74
N LEU A 164 -0.12 -14.14 10.85
CA LEU A 164 0.60 -12.90 11.14
C LEU A 164 -0.39 -11.77 11.45
N CYS A 165 -1.39 -11.55 10.60
CA CYS A 165 -2.42 -10.53 10.79
C CYS A 165 -3.13 -10.69 12.15
N LYS A 166 -3.52 -11.93 12.50
CA LYS A 166 -4.16 -12.24 13.77
C LYS A 166 -3.26 -11.98 14.99
N ALA A 167 -1.96 -12.23 14.86
CA ALA A 167 -1.00 -12.04 15.94
C ALA A 167 -0.59 -10.58 16.15
N THR A 168 -0.72 -9.76 15.13
CA THR A 168 -0.18 -8.38 15.09
C THR A 168 -1.24 -7.29 14.92
N ASP A 169 -2.50 -7.67 14.75
CA ASP A 169 -3.64 -6.77 14.47
C ASP A 169 -3.45 -5.92 13.18
N ILE A 170 -2.58 -6.37 12.25
CA ILE A 170 -2.42 -5.73 10.94
C ILE A 170 -3.44 -6.33 9.98
N PRO A 171 -4.26 -5.51 9.28
CA PRO A 171 -5.22 -6.01 8.33
C PRO A 171 -4.57 -6.64 7.09
N LEU A 172 -5.20 -7.69 6.56
CA LEU A 172 -4.86 -8.28 5.28
C LEU A 172 -5.60 -7.55 4.15
N VAL A 173 -4.86 -6.91 3.25
CA VAL A 173 -5.38 -6.57 1.91
C VAL A 173 -5.31 -7.85 1.08
N TYR A 174 -6.46 -8.44 0.81
CA TYR A 174 -6.54 -9.65 0.02
C TYR A 174 -6.56 -9.30 -1.47
N ASP A 175 -5.53 -9.75 -2.18
CA ASP A 175 -5.48 -9.69 -3.65
C ASP A 175 -5.92 -11.04 -4.22
N VAL A 176 -7.06 -11.01 -4.91
CA VAL A 176 -7.66 -12.18 -5.54
C VAL A 176 -6.85 -12.67 -6.73
N HIS A 177 -6.27 -11.75 -7.51
CA HIS A 177 -5.44 -12.09 -8.66
C HIS A 177 -4.18 -12.85 -8.22
N HIS A 178 -3.47 -12.31 -7.22
CA HIS A 178 -2.30 -12.96 -6.66
C HIS A 178 -2.62 -14.33 -6.07
N HIS A 179 -3.75 -14.47 -5.38
CA HIS A 179 -4.17 -15.76 -4.84
C HIS A 179 -4.48 -16.79 -5.93
N ARG A 180 -5.03 -16.36 -7.05
CA ARG A 180 -5.23 -17.23 -8.22
C ARG A 180 -3.91 -17.63 -8.88
N CYS A 181 -2.90 -16.77 -8.86
CA CYS A 181 -1.55 -17.07 -9.35
C CYS A 181 -0.77 -17.99 -8.41
N LEU A 182 -0.93 -17.81 -7.11
CA LEU A 182 -0.30 -18.62 -6.05
C LEU A 182 -1.39 -19.16 -5.10
N PRO A 183 -2.10 -20.25 -5.51
CA PRO A 183 -3.18 -20.79 -4.70
C PRO A 183 -2.67 -21.49 -3.44
N ASP A 184 -3.52 -21.51 -2.41
CA ASP A 184 -3.35 -22.27 -1.19
C ASP A 184 -4.58 -23.16 -0.94
N ASP A 185 -4.76 -23.67 0.28
CA ASP A 185 -5.89 -24.54 0.64
C ASP A 185 -7.21 -23.78 0.86
N LEU A 186 -7.19 -22.43 0.80
CA LEU A 186 -8.38 -21.59 0.96
C LEU A 186 -9.07 -21.37 -0.41
N THR A 187 -10.38 -21.46 -0.43
CA THR A 187 -11.15 -20.92 -1.55
C THR A 187 -11.14 -19.38 -1.52
N VAL A 188 -11.43 -18.73 -2.65
CA VAL A 188 -11.58 -17.27 -2.73
C VAL A 188 -12.56 -16.76 -1.67
N GLU A 189 -13.71 -17.42 -1.51
CA GLU A 189 -14.72 -17.07 -0.51
C GLU A 189 -14.17 -17.17 0.93
N GLN A 190 -13.44 -18.25 1.24
CA GLN A 190 -12.85 -18.47 2.55
C GLN A 190 -11.77 -17.41 2.86
N ALA A 191 -10.90 -17.16 1.89
CA ALA A 191 -9.85 -16.13 2.03
C ALA A 191 -10.47 -14.75 2.20
N THR A 192 -11.49 -14.40 1.41
CA THR A 192 -12.23 -13.14 1.53
C THR A 192 -12.83 -12.97 2.93
N LYS A 193 -13.56 -13.97 3.43
CA LYS A 193 -14.17 -13.92 4.78
C LYS A 193 -13.13 -13.76 5.88
N GLN A 194 -12.01 -14.47 5.78
CA GLN A 194 -10.95 -14.38 6.77
C GLN A 194 -10.20 -13.05 6.69
N ALA A 195 -9.96 -12.53 5.48
CA ALA A 195 -9.37 -11.22 5.30
C ALA A 195 -10.26 -10.12 5.90
N ILE A 196 -11.56 -10.11 5.61
CA ILE A 196 -12.53 -9.17 6.22
C ILE A 196 -12.43 -9.19 7.74
N ALA A 197 -12.30 -10.36 8.36
CA ALA A 197 -12.23 -10.50 9.81
C ALA A 197 -10.96 -9.88 10.43
N THR A 198 -9.93 -9.55 9.63
CA THR A 198 -8.73 -8.83 10.11
C THR A 198 -8.92 -7.31 10.19
N TRP A 199 -10.00 -6.77 9.63
CA TRP A 199 -10.23 -5.33 9.55
C TRP A 199 -11.12 -4.83 10.69
N SER A 200 -10.70 -3.75 11.33
CA SER A 200 -11.49 -2.97 12.30
C SER A 200 -12.18 -1.75 11.66
N ARG A 201 -11.94 -1.53 10.38
CA ARG A 201 -12.51 -0.47 9.54
C ARG A 201 -12.95 -1.05 8.19
N GLU A 202 -13.45 -0.23 7.29
CA GLU A 202 -13.82 -0.66 5.94
C GLU A 202 -12.66 -1.41 5.27
N PRO A 203 -12.84 -2.68 4.86
CA PRO A 203 -11.78 -3.46 4.25
C PRO A 203 -11.38 -2.91 2.87
N MET A 204 -10.15 -3.20 2.47
CA MET A 204 -9.64 -2.94 1.14
C MET A 204 -9.19 -4.26 0.51
N PHE A 205 -9.51 -4.44 -0.75
CA PHE A 205 -9.13 -5.59 -1.54
C PHE A 205 -8.48 -5.15 -2.84
N HIS A 206 -7.65 -6.00 -3.41
CA HIS A 206 -7.17 -5.84 -4.77
C HIS A 206 -7.80 -6.89 -5.68
N LEU A 207 -8.09 -6.47 -6.89
CA LEU A 207 -8.62 -7.30 -7.94
C LEU A 207 -8.07 -6.81 -9.27
N SER A 208 -7.48 -7.71 -10.03
CA SER A 208 -6.90 -7.44 -11.34
C SER A 208 -7.22 -8.57 -12.29
N SER A 209 -7.11 -8.30 -13.59
CA SER A 209 -7.14 -9.32 -14.63
C SER A 209 -5.74 -9.51 -15.22
N PRO A 210 -5.38 -10.71 -15.66
CA PRO A 210 -4.11 -10.97 -16.31
C PRO A 210 -4.04 -10.32 -17.70
N LEU A 211 -2.90 -9.70 -18.00
CA LEU A 211 -2.69 -8.95 -19.26
C LEU A 211 -2.94 -9.80 -20.51
N GLU A 212 -2.52 -11.07 -20.48
CA GLU A 212 -2.62 -12.01 -21.62
C GLU A 212 -3.66 -13.11 -21.37
N GLY A 213 -4.55 -12.91 -20.37
CA GLY A 213 -5.53 -13.92 -19.92
C GLY A 213 -4.90 -15.00 -19.04
N TRP A 214 -5.77 -15.77 -18.34
CA TRP A 214 -5.36 -16.80 -17.38
C TRP A 214 -4.57 -17.97 -18.03
N GLU A 215 -4.82 -18.26 -19.31
CA GLU A 215 -4.09 -19.27 -20.08
C GLU A 215 -2.81 -18.71 -20.74
N GLY A 216 -2.52 -17.45 -20.54
CA GLY A 216 -1.33 -16.78 -21.06
C GLY A 216 -0.06 -17.21 -20.35
N PRO A 217 1.14 -16.93 -20.92
CA PRO A 217 2.42 -17.40 -20.39
C PRO A 217 2.82 -16.72 -19.07
N LYS A 218 2.17 -15.59 -18.71
CA LYS A 218 2.47 -14.80 -17.52
C LYS A 218 1.19 -14.24 -16.89
N PRO A 219 0.36 -15.11 -16.30
CA PRO A 219 -0.89 -14.69 -15.69
C PRO A 219 -0.71 -13.68 -14.53
N GLU A 220 0.47 -13.63 -13.92
CA GLU A 220 0.81 -12.67 -12.88
C GLU A 220 0.93 -11.21 -13.36
N ARG A 221 0.99 -10.96 -14.68
CA ARG A 221 1.05 -9.61 -15.23
C ARG A 221 -0.33 -8.98 -15.29
N HIS A 222 -0.49 -7.87 -14.62
CA HIS A 222 -1.77 -7.16 -14.55
C HIS A 222 -2.10 -6.43 -15.85
N HIS A 223 -3.36 -6.51 -16.25
CA HIS A 223 -3.94 -5.67 -17.30
C HIS A 223 -4.28 -4.27 -16.73
N ASP A 224 -4.35 -3.26 -17.59
CA ASP A 224 -4.76 -1.90 -17.19
C ASP A 224 -6.24 -1.80 -16.83
N TYR A 225 -7.05 -2.74 -17.29
CA TYR A 225 -8.48 -2.83 -17.03
C TYR A 225 -8.85 -4.21 -16.48
N ILE A 226 -9.88 -4.24 -15.64
CA ILE A 226 -10.42 -5.51 -15.14
C ILE A 226 -11.43 -6.08 -16.12
N ASP A 227 -11.35 -7.38 -16.36
CA ASP A 227 -12.44 -8.15 -16.98
C ASP A 227 -13.51 -8.41 -15.90
N VAL A 228 -14.76 -8.07 -16.22
CA VAL A 228 -15.88 -8.23 -15.28
C VAL A 228 -16.07 -9.69 -14.87
N SER A 229 -15.72 -10.66 -15.73
CA SER A 229 -15.77 -12.08 -15.41
C SER A 229 -14.77 -12.53 -14.34
N ASP A 230 -13.75 -11.72 -14.05
CA ASP A 230 -12.79 -12.00 -12.98
C ASP A 230 -13.29 -11.59 -11.60
N PHE A 231 -14.41 -10.88 -11.53
CA PHE A 231 -15.02 -10.52 -10.25
C PHE A 231 -15.51 -11.80 -9.55
N PRO A 232 -15.14 -12.03 -8.28
CA PRO A 232 -15.67 -13.15 -7.51
C PRO A 232 -17.19 -13.02 -7.29
N ASP A 233 -17.89 -14.16 -7.28
CA ASP A 233 -19.32 -14.23 -6.96
C ASP A 233 -19.61 -13.88 -5.49
#